data_d2e527147d985a2521afca36f45373ea
#
_entry.id   d2e527147d985a2521afca36f45373ea
#
_cell.length_a   1.000
_cell.length_b   1.000
_cell.length_c   1.000
_cell.angle_alpha   90.00
_cell.angle_beta   90.00
_cell.angle_gamma   90.00
#
_symmetry.space_group_name_H-M   'P 1'
#
loop_
_entity.id
_entity.type
_entity.pdbx_description
1 polymer ?
#
loop_
_entity_poly.entity_id
_entity_poly.type
_entity_poly.pdbx_seq_one_letter_code
_entity_poly.pdbx_strand_id
1 'polypeptide(L)'
;MAEQRVSAGIAYTLTRRRVRNINLRVRADGSVAASAPARLAVKWVDAFVASRADWVRAAQARAARRAAAEQQQNHILPSKEDALAQITALCRAYYPQFAAVCPRGQMPKISVRDMRTRWGSCSLKTGTLAFARRLCVMPPAAQEYVVVHEFCHFAHPDHSPAFWAAVAQVLPDYKQRQRLLKTG
;
A
#
# COMPACT_ATOMS: atom_id res chain seq x y z
N MET A 1 17.30 -27.08 3.14
CA MET A 1 18.22 -26.24 2.37
C MET A 1 17.52 -25.80 1.10
N ALA A 2 17.82 -24.60 0.60
CA ALA A 2 17.33 -24.06 -0.67
C ALA A 2 18.39 -24.34 -1.75
N GLU A 3 17.98 -24.87 -2.88
CA GLU A 3 18.84 -25.28 -4.01
C GLU A 3 18.54 -24.41 -5.21
N GLN A 4 19.56 -23.81 -5.83
CA GLN A 4 19.41 -23.06 -7.08
C GLN A 4 19.44 -24.02 -8.27
N ARG A 5 18.48 -23.84 -9.18
CA ARG A 5 18.31 -24.71 -10.36
C ARG A 5 17.91 -23.89 -11.58
N VAL A 6 18.09 -24.51 -12.76
CA VAL A 6 17.64 -23.95 -14.03
C VAL A 6 16.88 -25.02 -14.81
N SER A 7 15.71 -24.70 -15.33
CA SER A 7 14.94 -25.57 -16.22
C SER A 7 14.22 -24.70 -17.28
N ALA A 8 14.29 -25.11 -18.55
CA ALA A 8 13.78 -24.36 -19.71
C ALA A 8 14.16 -22.86 -19.74
N GLY A 9 15.42 -22.55 -19.33
CA GLY A 9 15.93 -21.19 -19.23
C GLY A 9 15.39 -20.39 -18.03
N ILE A 10 14.66 -21.01 -17.11
CA ILE A 10 14.14 -20.38 -15.89
C ILE A 10 15.03 -20.77 -14.72
N ALA A 11 15.71 -19.79 -14.14
CA ALA A 11 16.41 -19.94 -12.87
C ALA A 11 15.38 -19.92 -11.73
N TYR A 12 15.42 -20.90 -10.84
CA TYR A 12 14.51 -20.97 -9.69
C TYR A 12 15.17 -21.53 -8.45
N THR A 13 14.64 -21.18 -7.28
CA THR A 13 15.08 -21.71 -5.99
C THR A 13 14.13 -22.82 -5.57
N LEU A 14 14.64 -24.04 -5.48
CA LEU A 14 13.91 -25.21 -4.98
C LEU A 14 14.05 -25.30 -3.44
N THR A 15 12.92 -25.41 -2.76
CA THR A 15 12.87 -25.71 -1.32
C THR A 15 12.06 -26.97 -1.09
N ARG A 16 12.63 -27.94 -0.38
CA ARG A 16 11.94 -29.14 0.05
C ARG A 16 11.08 -28.85 1.29
N ARG A 17 9.79 -29.18 1.22
CA ARG A 17 8.82 -28.92 2.29
C ARG A 17 7.86 -30.09 2.48
N ARG A 18 7.16 -30.10 3.60
CA ARG A 18 6.06 -31.06 3.84
C ARG A 18 4.79 -30.57 3.12
N VAL A 19 4.81 -30.68 1.81
CA VAL A 19 3.68 -30.32 0.91
C VAL A 19 3.30 -31.54 0.05
N ARG A 20 2.07 -31.59 -0.44
CA ARG A 20 1.58 -32.68 -1.30
C ARG A 20 1.93 -32.47 -2.77
N ASN A 21 1.96 -31.22 -3.22
CA ASN A 21 2.15 -30.85 -4.62
C ASN A 21 3.36 -29.93 -4.80
N ILE A 22 3.82 -29.80 -6.05
CA ILE A 22 4.78 -28.78 -6.44
C ILE A 22 4.04 -27.44 -6.48
N ASN A 23 4.56 -26.43 -5.77
CA ASN A 23 4.07 -25.06 -5.82
C ASN A 23 5.14 -24.18 -6.46
N LEU A 24 4.75 -23.39 -7.45
CA LEU A 24 5.61 -22.44 -8.15
C LEU A 24 5.11 -21.02 -7.89
N ARG A 25 6.03 -20.11 -7.56
CA ARG A 25 5.72 -18.71 -7.29
C ARG A 25 6.76 -17.80 -7.93
N VAL A 26 6.31 -16.76 -8.60
CA VAL A 26 7.14 -15.63 -9.00
C VAL A 26 6.96 -14.53 -7.94
N ARG A 27 8.06 -14.02 -7.40
CA ARG A 27 8.06 -12.96 -6.38
C ARG A 27 7.99 -11.58 -7.04
N ALA A 28 7.82 -10.55 -6.21
CA ALA A 28 7.75 -9.17 -6.70
C ALA A 28 9.06 -8.70 -7.36
N ASP A 29 10.19 -9.24 -6.94
CA ASP A 29 11.51 -9.01 -7.52
C ASP A 29 11.79 -9.81 -8.82
N GLY A 30 10.79 -10.57 -9.30
CA GLY A 30 10.92 -11.44 -10.48
C GLY A 30 11.59 -12.79 -10.20
N SER A 31 12.11 -13.03 -8.98
CA SER A 31 12.70 -14.31 -8.63
C SER A 31 11.65 -15.42 -8.59
N VAL A 32 12.06 -16.64 -8.99
CA VAL A 32 11.18 -17.80 -9.05
C VAL A 32 11.50 -18.75 -7.90
N ALA A 33 10.48 -19.14 -7.16
CA ALA A 33 10.60 -20.10 -6.07
C ALA A 33 9.67 -21.31 -6.33
N ALA A 34 10.23 -22.50 -6.20
CA ALA A 34 9.49 -23.77 -6.21
C ALA A 34 9.56 -24.44 -4.85
N SER A 35 8.45 -24.95 -4.37
CA SER A 35 8.45 -25.87 -3.23
C SER A 35 7.89 -27.22 -3.64
N ALA A 36 8.53 -28.30 -3.20
CA ALA A 36 8.17 -29.65 -3.57
C ALA A 36 8.24 -30.62 -2.38
N PRO A 37 7.53 -31.76 -2.43
CA PRO A 37 7.66 -32.82 -1.43
C PRO A 37 9.10 -33.28 -1.26
N ALA A 38 9.49 -33.65 -0.02
CA ALA A 38 10.87 -33.98 0.32
C ALA A 38 11.44 -35.13 -0.54
N ARG A 39 10.61 -36.13 -0.87
CA ARG A 39 11.03 -37.34 -1.58
C ARG A 39 10.82 -37.29 -3.10
N LEU A 40 10.23 -36.20 -3.64
CA LEU A 40 9.96 -36.12 -5.08
C LEU A 40 11.28 -35.96 -5.85
N ALA A 41 11.49 -36.78 -6.88
CA ALA A 41 12.69 -36.69 -7.70
C ALA A 41 12.76 -35.32 -8.41
N VAL A 42 13.95 -34.74 -8.45
CA VAL A 42 14.20 -33.38 -8.98
C VAL A 42 13.75 -33.24 -10.45
N LYS A 43 13.95 -34.29 -11.24
CA LYS A 43 13.52 -34.32 -12.66
C LYS A 43 12.04 -33.97 -12.85
N TRP A 44 11.17 -34.34 -11.92
CA TRP A 44 9.75 -34.00 -12.00
C TRP A 44 9.48 -32.54 -11.65
N VAL A 45 10.32 -31.95 -10.75
CA VAL A 45 10.23 -30.52 -10.46
C VAL A 45 10.71 -29.71 -11.66
N ASP A 46 11.83 -30.10 -12.29
CA ASP A 46 12.36 -29.46 -13.48
C ASP A 46 11.33 -29.52 -14.64
N ALA A 47 10.74 -30.71 -14.87
CA ALA A 47 9.68 -30.87 -15.88
C ALA A 47 8.45 -30.01 -15.60
N PHE A 48 8.04 -29.91 -14.34
CA PHE A 48 6.93 -29.05 -13.94
C PHE A 48 7.24 -27.57 -14.18
N VAL A 49 8.45 -27.09 -13.82
CA VAL A 49 8.88 -25.70 -14.09
C VAL A 49 8.90 -25.45 -15.60
N ALA A 50 9.44 -26.39 -16.39
CA ALA A 50 9.47 -26.30 -17.85
C ALA A 50 8.05 -26.20 -18.44
N SER A 51 7.10 -27.01 -17.97
CA SER A 51 5.71 -26.97 -18.44
C SER A 51 4.98 -25.65 -18.11
N ARG A 52 5.52 -24.84 -17.21
CA ARG A 52 4.97 -23.54 -16.80
C ARG A 52 5.84 -22.36 -17.26
N ALA A 53 6.80 -22.58 -18.16
CA ALA A 53 7.77 -21.59 -18.57
C ALA A 53 7.12 -20.28 -19.06
N ASP A 54 6.10 -20.36 -19.91
CA ASP A 54 5.42 -19.18 -20.45
C ASP A 54 4.66 -18.41 -19.37
N TRP A 55 4.01 -19.13 -18.45
CA TRP A 55 3.37 -18.49 -17.30
C TRP A 55 4.40 -17.74 -16.41
N VAL A 56 5.58 -18.36 -16.17
CA VAL A 56 6.65 -17.74 -15.39
C VAL A 56 7.15 -16.48 -16.07
N ARG A 57 7.46 -16.53 -17.38
CA ARG A 57 7.92 -15.37 -18.15
C ARG A 57 6.90 -14.23 -18.14
N ALA A 58 5.63 -14.56 -18.33
CA ALA A 58 4.55 -13.57 -18.25
C ALA A 58 4.44 -12.95 -16.84
N ALA A 59 4.61 -13.74 -15.78
CA ALA A 59 4.59 -13.26 -14.41
C ALA A 59 5.81 -12.38 -14.08
N GLN A 60 7.00 -12.74 -14.58
CA GLN A 60 8.22 -11.93 -14.45
C GLN A 60 8.08 -10.60 -15.19
N ALA A 61 7.54 -10.62 -16.42
CA ALA A 61 7.29 -9.39 -17.18
C ALA A 61 6.30 -8.45 -16.45
N ARG A 62 5.26 -9.00 -15.83
CA ARG A 62 4.33 -8.21 -14.99
C ARG A 62 5.04 -7.63 -13.75
N ALA A 63 5.91 -8.41 -13.09
CA ALA A 63 6.68 -7.93 -11.95
C ALA A 63 7.63 -6.79 -12.35
N ALA A 64 8.34 -6.94 -13.48
CA ALA A 64 9.24 -5.91 -14.01
C ALA A 64 8.49 -4.61 -14.38
N ARG A 65 7.33 -4.71 -15.04
CA ARG A 65 6.48 -3.54 -15.36
C ARG A 65 6.01 -2.82 -14.10
N ARG A 66 5.64 -3.58 -13.06
CA ARG A 66 5.25 -2.99 -11.76
C ARG A 66 6.41 -2.27 -11.10
N ALA A 67 7.60 -2.87 -11.08
CA ALA A 67 8.80 -2.25 -10.50
C ALA A 67 9.18 -0.95 -11.25
N ALA A 68 9.14 -0.95 -12.58
CA ALA A 68 9.38 0.24 -13.40
C ALA A 68 8.35 1.35 -13.12
N ALA A 69 7.06 1.00 -13.06
CA ALA A 69 6.00 1.96 -12.73
C ALA A 69 6.18 2.55 -11.32
N GLU A 70 6.57 1.72 -10.33
CA GLU A 70 6.87 2.18 -8.98
C GLU A 70 8.08 3.11 -8.91
N GLN A 71 9.14 2.81 -9.67
CA GLN A 71 10.30 3.69 -9.77
C GLN A 71 9.92 5.05 -10.38
N GLN A 72 9.13 5.04 -11.46
CA GLN A 72 8.66 6.26 -12.11
C GLN A 72 7.76 7.08 -11.19
N GLN A 73 6.86 6.43 -10.46
CA GLN A 73 6.00 7.09 -9.47
C GLN A 73 6.81 7.66 -8.30
N ASN A 74 7.84 6.97 -7.84
CA ASN A 74 8.73 7.45 -6.78
C ASN A 74 9.54 8.69 -7.18
N HIS A 75 9.86 8.88 -8.46
CA HIS A 75 10.52 10.10 -8.97
C HIS A 75 9.63 11.34 -8.93
N ILE A 76 8.31 11.16 -8.98
CA ILE A 76 7.32 12.26 -8.95
C ILE A 76 6.94 12.62 -7.50
N LEU A 77 7.12 11.70 -6.55
CA LEU A 77 6.73 11.91 -5.18
C LEU A 77 7.78 12.73 -4.42
N PRO A 78 7.35 13.69 -3.54
CA PRO A 78 8.27 14.41 -2.68
C PRO A 78 9.03 13.46 -1.73
N SER A 79 10.12 13.90 -1.15
CA SER A 79 10.81 13.14 -0.10
C SER A 79 9.84 12.85 1.06
N LYS A 80 10.16 11.88 1.92
CA LYS A 80 9.31 11.62 3.12
C LYS A 80 9.29 12.81 4.08
N GLU A 81 10.37 13.55 4.14
CA GLU A 81 10.51 14.75 4.97
C GLU A 81 9.64 15.90 4.45
N ASP A 82 9.73 16.19 3.16
CA ASP A 82 8.89 17.21 2.51
C ASP A 82 7.41 16.86 2.58
N ALA A 83 7.08 15.60 2.30
CA ALA A 83 5.72 15.11 2.41
C ALA A 83 5.17 15.22 3.85
N LEU A 84 6.00 14.90 4.85
CA LEU A 84 5.63 15.05 6.25
C LEU A 84 5.41 16.53 6.62
N ALA A 85 6.29 17.41 6.16
CA ALA A 85 6.16 18.86 6.38
C ALA A 85 4.85 19.39 5.75
N GLN A 86 4.59 19.05 4.48
CA GLN A 86 3.38 19.46 3.76
C GLN A 86 2.10 18.99 4.46
N ILE A 87 2.00 17.69 4.77
CA ILE A 87 0.81 17.12 5.43
C ILE A 87 0.66 17.65 6.86
N THR A 88 1.76 17.85 7.59
CA THR A 88 1.70 18.42 8.93
C THR A 88 1.19 19.86 8.90
N ALA A 89 1.61 20.68 7.95
CA ALA A 89 1.10 22.03 7.78
C ALA A 89 -0.41 22.02 7.52
N LEU A 90 -0.87 21.13 6.63
CA LEU A 90 -2.30 20.98 6.33
C LEU A 90 -3.10 20.49 7.55
N CYS A 91 -2.57 19.50 8.29
CA CYS A 91 -3.20 19.04 9.54
C CYS A 91 -3.29 20.16 10.58
N ARG A 92 -2.26 21.00 10.70
CA ARG A 92 -2.29 22.16 11.62
C ARG A 92 -3.37 23.18 11.26
N ALA A 93 -3.61 23.39 9.98
CA ALA A 93 -4.66 24.31 9.51
C ALA A 93 -6.07 23.85 9.91
N TYR A 94 -6.32 22.52 9.88
CA TYR A 94 -7.61 21.95 10.25
C TYR A 94 -7.74 21.60 11.74
N TYR A 95 -6.64 21.40 12.45
CA TYR A 95 -6.65 20.98 13.87
C TYR A 95 -7.56 21.81 14.80
N PRO A 96 -7.65 23.14 14.70
CA PRO A 96 -8.52 23.92 15.60
C PRO A 96 -9.99 23.45 15.60
N GLN A 97 -10.48 22.94 14.45
CA GLN A 97 -11.85 22.43 14.31
C GLN A 97 -12.05 21.07 14.98
N PHE A 98 -10.95 20.35 15.24
CA PHE A 98 -10.95 18.98 15.79
C PHE A 98 -10.31 18.89 17.18
N ALA A 99 -9.84 19.98 17.74
CA ALA A 99 -9.11 19.98 19.01
C ALA A 99 -9.89 19.29 20.14
N ALA A 100 -11.21 19.49 20.19
CA ALA A 100 -12.07 18.90 21.23
C ALA A 100 -12.20 17.37 21.14
N VAL A 101 -12.06 16.80 19.94
CA VAL A 101 -12.18 15.36 19.70
C VAL A 101 -10.83 14.65 19.59
N CYS A 102 -9.75 15.41 19.44
CA CYS A 102 -8.41 14.84 19.41
C CYS A 102 -8.00 14.32 20.79
N PRO A 103 -7.21 13.22 20.84
CA PRO A 103 -6.74 12.67 22.10
C PRO A 103 -6.03 13.70 22.97
N ARG A 104 -6.48 13.86 24.23
CA ARG A 104 -5.94 14.83 25.20
C ARG A 104 -6.02 16.30 24.74
N GLY A 105 -6.87 16.63 23.77
CA GLY A 105 -6.93 17.98 23.21
C GLY A 105 -5.62 18.43 22.55
N GLN A 106 -4.80 17.50 22.11
CA GLN A 106 -3.50 17.80 21.52
C GLN A 106 -3.45 17.42 20.03
N MET A 107 -2.59 18.10 19.29
CA MET A 107 -2.32 17.76 17.90
C MET A 107 -1.85 16.31 17.80
N PRO A 108 -2.51 15.45 16.98
CA PRO A 108 -2.11 14.08 16.78
C PRO A 108 -0.69 13.98 16.22
N LYS A 109 0.00 12.89 16.53
CA LYS A 109 1.26 12.58 15.86
C LYS A 109 0.99 12.24 14.41
N ILE A 110 1.62 12.96 13.47
CA ILE A 110 1.51 12.77 12.03
C ILE A 110 2.66 11.89 11.53
N SER A 111 2.36 11.00 10.61
CA SER A 111 3.37 10.21 9.88
C SER A 111 3.01 10.08 8.41
N VAL A 112 4.03 9.98 7.56
CA VAL A 112 3.86 9.72 6.13
C VAL A 112 4.46 8.35 5.79
N ARG A 113 3.75 7.56 5.00
CA ARG A 113 4.12 6.18 4.63
C ARG A 113 3.87 5.91 3.15
N ASP A 114 4.57 4.95 2.58
CA ASP A 114 4.31 4.45 1.23
C ASP A 114 3.13 3.45 1.28
N MET A 115 1.88 3.98 1.28
CA MET A 115 0.65 3.19 1.30
C MET A 115 0.08 3.05 -0.11
N ARG A 116 -0.32 1.82 -0.48
CA ARG A 116 -0.87 1.50 -1.81
C ARG A 116 -2.40 1.46 -1.85
N THR A 117 -3.04 1.03 -0.78
CA THR A 117 -4.48 0.72 -0.75
C THR A 117 -5.34 1.77 -0.10
N ARG A 118 -4.74 2.73 0.62
CA ARG A 118 -5.45 3.80 1.33
C ARG A 118 -4.69 5.12 1.21
N TRP A 119 -5.39 6.24 1.42
CA TRP A 119 -4.81 7.58 1.39
C TRP A 119 -4.39 8.07 2.77
N GLY A 120 -5.10 7.61 3.81
CA GLY A 120 -4.83 7.91 5.20
C GLY A 120 -5.23 6.77 6.13
N SER A 121 -4.97 6.93 7.41
CA SER A 121 -5.50 6.10 8.49
C SER A 121 -5.41 6.82 9.83
N CYS A 122 -6.45 6.72 10.64
CA CYS A 122 -6.49 7.16 12.02
C CYS A 122 -6.32 5.95 12.96
N SER A 123 -5.48 6.09 13.98
CA SER A 123 -5.35 5.11 15.05
C SER A 123 -5.88 5.71 16.35
N LEU A 124 -7.06 5.32 16.75
CA LEU A 124 -7.67 5.76 18.02
C LEU A 124 -6.85 5.30 19.23
N LYS A 125 -6.28 4.10 19.17
CA LYS A 125 -5.46 3.54 20.25
C LYS A 125 -4.23 4.37 20.56
N THR A 126 -3.56 4.89 19.52
CA THR A 126 -2.30 5.63 19.68
C THR A 126 -2.46 7.13 19.49
N GLY A 127 -3.65 7.61 19.10
CA GLY A 127 -3.89 9.02 18.81
C GLY A 127 -3.03 9.53 17.64
N THR A 128 -2.82 8.71 16.61
CA THR A 128 -1.93 9.05 15.50
C THR A 128 -2.65 9.02 14.16
N LEU A 129 -2.25 9.93 13.26
CA LEU A 129 -2.68 9.96 11.88
C LEU A 129 -1.52 9.56 10.97
N ALA A 130 -1.77 8.70 9.99
CA ALA A 130 -0.79 8.34 8.98
C ALA A 130 -1.37 8.59 7.59
N PHE A 131 -0.55 9.17 6.69
CA PHE A 131 -0.97 9.53 5.35
C PHE A 131 -0.06 8.91 4.29
N ALA A 132 -0.64 8.59 3.13
CA ALA A 132 0.11 8.10 2.00
C ALA A 132 0.96 9.22 1.40
N ARG A 133 2.26 8.97 1.15
CA ARG A 133 3.15 9.94 0.49
C ARG A 133 2.60 10.43 -0.85
N ARG A 134 1.95 9.54 -1.61
CA ARG A 134 1.30 9.88 -2.87
C ARG A 134 0.12 10.86 -2.74
N LEU A 135 -0.39 11.09 -1.53
CA LEU A 135 -1.40 12.12 -1.29
C LEU A 135 -0.87 13.52 -1.60
N CYS A 136 0.43 13.76 -1.37
CA CYS A 136 1.05 15.06 -1.58
C CYS A 136 1.07 15.55 -3.04
N VAL A 137 0.92 14.64 -4.01
CA VAL A 137 0.84 14.99 -5.44
C VAL A 137 -0.61 15.05 -5.96
N MET A 138 -1.59 14.80 -5.11
CA MET A 138 -3.00 14.97 -5.44
C MET A 138 -3.39 16.45 -5.39
N PRO A 139 -4.49 16.84 -6.07
CA PRO A 139 -5.03 18.19 -5.95
C PRO A 139 -5.23 18.63 -4.49
N PRO A 140 -4.97 19.89 -4.11
CA PRO A 140 -5.12 20.37 -2.73
C PRO A 140 -6.46 20.00 -2.09
N ALA A 141 -7.57 20.13 -2.82
CA ALA A 141 -8.90 19.77 -2.34
C ALA A 141 -9.03 18.27 -1.97
N ALA A 142 -8.30 17.38 -2.65
CA ALA A 142 -8.27 15.96 -2.30
C ALA A 142 -7.43 15.72 -1.03
N GLN A 143 -6.32 16.44 -0.87
CA GLN A 143 -5.49 16.37 0.33
C GLN A 143 -6.27 16.83 1.57
N GLU A 144 -6.94 17.97 1.48
CA GLU A 144 -7.79 18.51 2.55
C GLU A 144 -8.90 17.52 2.93
N TYR A 145 -9.56 16.92 1.95
CA TYR A 145 -10.58 15.91 2.21
C TYR A 145 -10.04 14.73 3.01
N VAL A 146 -8.88 14.18 2.65
CA VAL A 146 -8.30 13.04 3.37
C VAL A 146 -7.91 13.46 4.79
N VAL A 147 -7.33 14.64 4.97
CA VAL A 147 -6.98 15.15 6.30
C VAL A 147 -8.21 15.28 7.19
N VAL A 148 -9.27 15.94 6.72
CA VAL A 148 -10.53 16.09 7.47
C VAL A 148 -11.17 14.73 7.74
N HIS A 149 -11.18 13.82 6.78
CA HIS A 149 -11.69 12.45 6.93
C HIS A 149 -10.99 11.72 8.08
N GLU A 150 -9.66 11.77 8.14
CA GLU A 150 -8.91 11.09 9.21
C GLU A 150 -9.09 11.75 10.58
N PHE A 151 -9.25 13.06 10.64
CA PHE A 151 -9.60 13.74 11.89
C PHE A 151 -10.99 13.36 12.39
N CYS A 152 -11.99 13.23 11.49
CA CYS A 152 -13.35 12.84 11.87
C CYS A 152 -13.39 11.47 12.56
N HIS A 153 -12.45 10.58 12.27
CA HIS A 153 -12.37 9.27 12.92
C HIS A 153 -12.08 9.34 14.43
N PHE A 154 -11.56 10.44 14.96
CA PHE A 154 -11.43 10.59 16.41
C PHE A 154 -12.78 10.72 17.11
N ALA A 155 -13.80 11.26 16.47
CA ALA A 155 -15.17 11.35 16.98
C ALA A 155 -16.04 10.16 16.52
N HIS A 156 -15.84 9.71 15.31
CA HIS A 156 -16.67 8.69 14.65
C HIS A 156 -15.77 7.60 14.04
N PRO A 157 -15.53 6.47 14.73
CA PRO A 157 -14.64 5.40 14.26
C PRO A 157 -15.10 4.72 12.97
N ASP A 158 -16.38 4.71 12.72
CA ASP A 158 -17.03 4.11 11.55
C ASP A 158 -17.46 5.19 10.53
N HIS A 159 -17.85 4.75 9.34
CA HIS A 159 -18.38 5.64 8.31
C HIS A 159 -19.92 5.75 8.36
N SER A 160 -20.48 5.89 9.56
CA SER A 160 -21.90 6.09 9.83
C SER A 160 -22.44 7.41 9.25
N PRO A 161 -23.75 7.62 9.22
CA PRO A 161 -24.32 8.92 8.85
C PRO A 161 -23.76 10.09 9.66
N ALA A 162 -23.47 9.88 10.96
CA ALA A 162 -22.88 10.89 11.84
C ALA A 162 -21.46 11.26 11.40
N PHE A 163 -20.65 10.30 10.98
CA PHE A 163 -19.32 10.56 10.38
C PHE A 163 -19.42 11.47 9.16
N TRP A 164 -20.30 11.12 8.22
CA TRP A 164 -20.46 11.92 6.98
C TRP A 164 -21.04 13.30 7.25
N ALA A 165 -21.89 13.44 8.26
CA ALA A 165 -22.39 14.76 8.70
C ALA A 165 -21.24 15.62 9.25
N ALA A 166 -20.35 15.04 10.07
CA ALA A 166 -19.16 15.73 10.59
C ALA A 166 -18.19 16.15 9.46
N VAL A 167 -17.96 15.29 8.48
CA VAL A 167 -17.15 15.63 7.30
C VAL A 167 -17.81 16.78 6.52
N ALA A 168 -19.12 16.71 6.29
CA ALA A 168 -19.87 17.73 5.54
C ALA A 168 -19.92 19.09 6.26
N GLN A 169 -19.88 19.09 7.59
CA GLN A 169 -19.84 20.32 8.38
C GLN A 169 -18.55 21.12 8.14
N VAL A 170 -17.42 20.44 7.95
CA VAL A 170 -16.12 21.04 7.66
C VAL A 170 -15.92 21.28 6.17
N LEU A 171 -16.33 20.32 5.34
CA LEU A 171 -16.20 20.34 3.88
C LEU A 171 -17.55 20.01 3.23
N PRO A 172 -18.42 20.99 2.99
CA PRO A 172 -19.75 20.76 2.38
C PRO A 172 -19.67 20.08 1.01
N ASP A 173 -18.60 20.32 0.27
CA ASP A 173 -18.30 19.77 -1.06
C ASP A 173 -17.49 18.47 -1.02
N TYR A 174 -17.43 17.78 0.13
CA TYR A 174 -16.57 16.60 0.32
C TYR A 174 -16.76 15.50 -0.73
N LYS A 175 -17.99 15.32 -1.26
CA LYS A 175 -18.26 14.33 -2.31
C LYS A 175 -17.54 14.65 -3.63
N GLN A 176 -17.37 15.93 -3.96
CA GLN A 176 -16.63 16.37 -5.14
C GLN A 176 -15.12 16.12 -4.90
N ARG A 177 -14.61 16.49 -3.75
CA ARG A 177 -13.21 16.29 -3.35
C ARG A 177 -12.83 14.81 -3.32
N GLN A 178 -13.72 13.94 -2.82
CA GLN A 178 -13.52 12.49 -2.81
C GLN A 178 -13.35 11.90 -4.22
N ARG A 179 -14.06 12.45 -5.21
CA ARG A 179 -13.97 11.99 -6.62
C ARG A 179 -12.58 12.20 -7.19
N LEU A 180 -11.86 13.25 -6.77
CA LEU A 180 -10.50 13.52 -7.22
C LEU A 180 -9.52 12.40 -6.84
N LEU A 181 -9.80 11.63 -5.80
CA LEU A 181 -8.97 10.48 -5.39
C LEU A 181 -9.13 9.25 -6.29
N LYS A 182 -10.14 9.20 -7.14
CA LYS A 182 -10.39 8.07 -8.06
C LYS A 182 -9.66 8.22 -9.41
N THR A 183 -9.15 9.40 -9.69
CA THR A 183 -8.49 9.75 -10.96
C THR A 183 -6.97 9.77 -10.86
N GLY A 184 -6.39 9.42 -9.69
CA GLY A 184 -4.95 9.39 -9.41
C GLY A 184 -4.42 7.99 -9.09
#